data_0efb083b7b4b8e09f42d22395f9c89f0
#
_entry.id   0efb083b7b4b8e09f42d22395f9c89f0
#
_cell.length_a   1.000
_cell.length_b   1.000
_cell.length_c   1.000
_cell.angle_alpha   90.00
_cell.angle_beta   90.00
_cell.angle_gamma   90.00
#
_symmetry.space_group_name_H-M   'P 1'
#
loop_
_entity.id
_entity.type
_entity.pdbx_description
1 polymer ?
#
loop_
_entity_poly.entity_id
_entity_poly.type
_entity_poly.pdbx_seq_one_letter_code
_entity_poly.pdbx_strand_id
1 'polypeptide(L)'
;MLIVKKFGGSSVADKERILNVAERCVEEYKKGNDVVVVLSAMGKTTDHLIDMAHDINPNPSKREMDMLLATGEQTSVALMSMAMATLGVPSVSLNAFQVAMHTSSSYGNARFKRIDSDRIRHELDNKKIVIVTGF
;
A
#
# COMPACT_ATOMS: atom_id res chain seq x y z
N MET A 1 -16.20 13.93 -1.82
CA MET A 1 -14.80 14.44 -1.95
C MET A 1 -13.85 13.27 -1.98
N LEU A 2 -12.79 13.38 -2.73
CA LEU A 2 -11.73 12.36 -2.74
C LEU A 2 -10.73 12.66 -1.64
N ILE A 3 -10.47 11.68 -0.77
CA ILE A 3 -9.50 11.79 0.31
C ILE A 3 -8.41 10.75 0.09
N VAL A 4 -7.16 11.19 0.07
CA VAL A 4 -5.99 10.32 -0.03
C VAL A 4 -5.25 10.37 1.29
N LYS A 5 -5.06 9.22 1.93
CA LYS A 5 -4.34 9.12 3.19
C LYS A 5 -3.11 8.23 3.01
N LYS A 6 -1.96 8.69 3.49
CA LYS A 6 -0.72 7.93 3.45
C LYS A 6 -0.25 7.62 4.86
N PHE A 7 0.09 6.37 5.12
CA PHE A 7 0.59 5.92 6.43
C PHE A 7 1.93 5.22 6.26
N GLY A 8 2.88 5.57 7.10
CA GLY A 8 4.19 4.93 7.16
C GLY A 8 4.16 3.63 7.94
N GLY A 9 5.29 2.94 7.97
CA GLY A 9 5.40 1.61 8.60
C GLY A 9 5.07 1.59 10.08
N SER A 10 5.41 2.65 10.82
CA SER A 10 5.11 2.72 12.25
C SER A 10 3.61 2.78 12.53
N SER A 11 2.84 3.37 11.63
CA SER A 11 1.39 3.48 11.78
C SER A 11 0.66 2.17 11.52
N VAL A 12 1.32 1.21 10.89
CA VAL A 12 0.76 -0.10 10.55
C VAL A 12 1.64 -1.24 11.11
N ALA A 13 2.39 -0.98 12.18
CA ALA A 13 3.40 -1.90 12.68
C ALA A 13 2.82 -3.18 13.30
N ASP A 14 1.60 -3.14 13.79
CA ASP A 14 0.96 -4.29 14.46
C ASP A 14 -0.56 -4.28 14.25
N LYS A 15 -1.21 -5.30 14.78
CA LYS A 15 -2.66 -5.49 14.67
C LYS A 15 -3.45 -4.27 15.15
N GLU A 16 -3.11 -3.75 16.33
CA GLU A 16 -3.85 -2.63 16.92
C GLU A 16 -3.74 -1.38 16.06
N ARG A 17 -2.56 -1.12 15.55
CA ARG A 17 -2.33 0.06 14.69
C ARG A 17 -3.03 -0.06 13.36
N ILE A 18 -3.03 -1.27 12.78
CA ILE A 18 -3.79 -1.53 11.54
C ILE A 18 -5.26 -1.26 11.76
N LEU A 19 -5.84 -1.76 12.87
CA LEU A 19 -7.25 -1.55 13.17
C LEU A 19 -7.57 -0.07 13.41
N ASN A 20 -6.68 0.67 14.07
CA ASN A 20 -6.85 2.11 14.28
C ASN A 20 -6.87 2.87 12.94
N VAL A 21 -5.97 2.54 12.03
CA VAL A 21 -5.94 3.17 10.71
C VAL A 21 -7.20 2.81 9.93
N ALA A 22 -7.61 1.55 10.00
CA ALA A 22 -8.84 1.11 9.33
C ALA A 22 -10.05 1.91 9.82
N GLU A 23 -10.18 2.12 11.12
CA GLU A 23 -11.28 2.90 11.69
C GLU A 23 -11.29 4.33 11.19
N ARG A 24 -10.13 4.98 11.11
CA ARG A 24 -10.02 6.35 10.59
C ARG A 24 -10.45 6.45 9.12
N CYS A 25 -10.06 5.47 8.33
CA CYS A 25 -10.42 5.44 6.92
C CYS A 25 -11.93 5.18 6.75
N VAL A 26 -12.47 4.28 7.55
CA VAL A 26 -13.90 3.96 7.53
C VAL A 26 -14.74 5.18 7.94
N GLU A 27 -14.28 5.97 8.90
CA GLU A 27 -14.98 7.21 9.28
C GLU A 27 -15.15 8.15 8.09
N GLU A 28 -14.07 8.34 7.32
CA GLU A 28 -14.13 9.19 6.13
C GLU A 28 -15.05 8.62 5.06
N TYR A 29 -15.01 7.31 4.89
CA TYR A 29 -15.87 6.61 3.95
C TYR A 29 -17.35 6.78 4.33
N LYS A 30 -17.69 6.65 5.60
CA LYS A 30 -19.07 6.78 6.08
C LYS A 30 -19.62 8.19 5.96
N LYS A 31 -18.74 9.20 5.87
CA LYS A 31 -19.13 10.57 5.59
C LYS A 31 -19.51 10.80 4.13
N GLY A 32 -19.38 9.79 3.29
CA GLY A 32 -19.69 9.87 1.86
C GLY A 32 -18.50 10.21 0.98
N ASN A 33 -17.29 10.20 1.52
CA ASN A 33 -16.08 10.48 0.76
C ASN A 33 -15.57 9.24 0.03
N ASP A 34 -14.91 9.46 -1.11
CA ASP A 34 -14.10 8.44 -1.76
C ASP A 34 -12.74 8.40 -1.04
N VAL A 35 -12.28 7.21 -0.66
CA VAL A 35 -11.05 7.08 0.14
C VAL A 35 -10.03 6.21 -0.56
N VAL A 36 -8.82 6.75 -0.73
CA VAL A 36 -7.65 6.01 -1.21
C VAL A 36 -6.61 6.03 -0.10
N VAL A 37 -6.10 4.84 0.25
CA VAL A 37 -5.13 4.69 1.33
C VAL A 37 -3.83 4.17 0.73
N VAL A 38 -2.71 4.81 1.04
CA VAL A 38 -1.39 4.40 0.58
C VAL A 38 -0.60 3.91 1.79
N LEU A 39 -0.13 2.68 1.75
CA LEU A 39 0.54 2.05 2.89
C LEU A 39 1.96 1.62 2.56
N SER A 40 2.86 1.80 3.53
CA SER A 40 4.19 1.21 3.54
C SER A 40 4.16 -0.19 4.15
N ALA A 41 5.29 -0.91 4.10
CA ALA A 41 5.45 -2.17 4.81
C ALA A 41 5.32 -1.95 6.33
N MET A 42 4.94 -3.00 7.04
CA MET A 42 4.70 -2.95 8.49
C MET A 42 6.02 -2.80 9.27
N GLY A 43 6.09 -1.81 10.15
CA GLY A 43 7.16 -1.67 11.12
C GLY A 43 8.56 -1.81 10.52
N LYS A 44 9.29 -2.83 10.98
CA LYS A 44 10.66 -3.10 10.53
C LYS A 44 10.76 -4.18 9.44
N THR A 45 9.65 -4.51 8.78
CA THR A 45 9.64 -5.52 7.73
C THR A 45 10.65 -5.21 6.62
N THR A 46 10.72 -3.96 6.18
CA THR A 46 11.68 -3.55 5.15
C THR A 46 13.11 -3.82 5.58
N ASP A 47 13.46 -3.48 6.83
CA ASP A 47 14.81 -3.72 7.37
C ASP A 47 15.13 -5.22 7.38
N HIS A 48 14.20 -6.05 7.81
CA HIS A 48 14.38 -7.50 7.82
C HIS A 48 14.61 -8.06 6.41
N LEU A 49 13.86 -7.57 5.43
CA LEU A 49 14.02 -8.02 4.05
C LEU A 49 15.37 -7.61 3.47
N ILE A 50 15.81 -6.38 3.76
CA ILE A 50 17.13 -5.89 3.34
C ILE A 50 18.25 -6.75 3.95
N ASP A 51 18.15 -7.06 5.24
CA ASP A 51 19.13 -7.89 5.93
C ASP A 51 19.21 -9.29 5.34
N MET A 52 18.06 -9.91 5.04
CA MET A 52 18.02 -11.22 4.41
C MET A 52 18.68 -11.19 3.04
N ALA A 53 18.40 -10.15 2.24
CA ALA A 53 18.99 -10.02 0.91
C ALA A 53 20.50 -9.92 0.98
N HIS A 54 21.03 -9.05 1.84
CA HIS A 54 22.47 -8.84 1.99
C HIS A 54 23.18 -10.05 2.59
N ASP A 55 22.49 -10.83 3.40
CA ASP A 55 23.03 -12.05 3.97
C ASP A 55 23.29 -13.10 2.87
N ILE A 56 22.45 -13.12 1.85
CA ILE A 56 22.57 -14.03 0.72
C ILE A 56 23.49 -13.46 -0.35
N ASN A 57 23.40 -12.18 -0.63
CA ASN A 57 24.17 -11.50 -1.68
C ASN A 57 24.56 -10.09 -1.21
N PRO A 58 25.85 -9.81 -0.96
CA PRO A 58 26.28 -8.47 -0.52
C PRO A 58 25.96 -7.35 -1.51
N ASN A 59 25.78 -7.67 -2.79
CA ASN A 59 25.50 -6.69 -3.84
C ASN A 59 24.29 -7.10 -4.68
N PRO A 60 23.08 -7.16 -4.10
CA PRO A 60 21.91 -7.52 -4.88
C PRO A 60 21.58 -6.43 -5.91
N SER A 61 21.04 -6.83 -7.05
CA SER A 61 20.59 -5.84 -8.03
C SER A 61 19.43 -5.02 -7.48
N LYS A 62 19.35 -3.78 -7.92
CA LYS A 62 18.24 -2.90 -7.51
C LYS A 62 16.90 -3.46 -7.94
N ARG A 63 16.85 -4.05 -9.13
CA ARG A 63 15.61 -4.63 -9.65
C ARG A 63 15.08 -5.72 -8.72
N GLU A 64 15.95 -6.65 -8.31
CA GLU A 64 15.53 -7.76 -7.44
C GLU A 64 15.26 -7.27 -6.00
N MET A 65 16.00 -6.28 -5.54
CA MET A 65 15.71 -5.66 -4.25
C MET A 65 14.32 -5.01 -4.25
N ASP A 66 13.96 -4.30 -5.30
CA ASP A 66 12.63 -3.70 -5.43
C ASP A 66 11.53 -4.76 -5.44
N MET A 67 11.77 -5.89 -6.13
CA MET A 67 10.85 -7.02 -6.14
C MET A 67 10.63 -7.56 -4.72
N LEU A 68 11.71 -7.73 -3.97
CA LEU A 68 11.65 -8.25 -2.60
C LEU A 68 10.91 -7.28 -1.68
N LEU A 69 11.26 -5.99 -1.72
CA LEU A 69 10.68 -5.01 -0.81
C LEU A 69 9.18 -4.78 -1.08
N ALA A 70 8.75 -4.95 -2.32
CA ALA A 70 7.34 -4.84 -2.66
C ALA A 70 6.47 -5.87 -1.93
N THR A 71 7.02 -7.03 -1.57
CA THR A 71 6.26 -8.06 -0.84
C THR A 71 5.83 -7.58 0.54
N GLY A 72 6.64 -6.74 1.20
CA GLY A 72 6.29 -6.18 2.49
C GLY A 72 5.10 -5.22 2.40
N GLU A 73 5.07 -4.41 1.37
CA GLU A 73 3.97 -3.48 1.15
C GLU A 73 2.68 -4.21 0.74
N GLN A 74 2.81 -5.28 -0.04
CA GLN A 74 1.66 -6.12 -0.40
C GLN A 74 1.03 -6.76 0.83
N THR A 75 1.85 -7.20 1.78
CA THR A 75 1.36 -7.74 3.04
C THR A 75 0.51 -6.70 3.80
N SER A 76 1.00 -5.46 3.91
CA SER A 76 0.28 -4.40 4.60
C SER A 76 -1.09 -4.13 3.99
N VAL A 77 -1.15 -3.97 2.67
CA VAL A 77 -2.42 -3.60 2.02
C VAL A 77 -3.43 -4.73 2.10
N ALA A 78 -2.99 -5.98 2.02
CA ALA A 78 -3.88 -7.13 2.15
C ALA A 78 -4.47 -7.22 3.57
N LEU A 79 -3.63 -7.06 4.59
CA LEU A 79 -4.09 -7.09 5.98
C LEU A 79 -5.02 -5.92 6.28
N MET A 80 -4.75 -4.74 5.74
CA MET A 80 -5.61 -3.58 5.93
C MET A 80 -7.00 -3.82 5.31
N SER A 81 -7.05 -4.42 4.14
CA SER A 81 -8.32 -4.78 3.51
C SER A 81 -9.12 -5.75 4.37
N MET A 82 -8.44 -6.74 4.95
CA MET A 82 -9.08 -7.68 5.88
C MET A 82 -9.60 -6.97 7.13
N ALA A 83 -8.85 -5.99 7.65
CA ALA A 83 -9.30 -5.20 8.80
C ALA A 83 -10.55 -4.40 8.48
N MET A 84 -10.62 -3.77 7.30
CA MET A 84 -11.80 -3.03 6.89
C MET A 84 -13.02 -3.92 6.72
N ALA A 85 -12.82 -5.16 6.27
CA ALA A 85 -13.89 -6.13 6.16
C ALA A 85 -14.52 -6.44 7.53
N THR A 86 -13.72 -6.48 8.60
CA THR A 86 -14.25 -6.67 9.96
C THR A 86 -15.11 -5.50 10.42
N LEU A 87 -14.92 -4.33 9.83
CA LEU A 87 -15.71 -3.14 10.11
C LEU A 87 -16.91 -3.00 9.16
N GLY A 88 -17.14 -4.00 8.32
CA GLY A 88 -18.29 -4.01 7.41
C GLY A 88 -18.16 -3.12 6.19
N VAL A 89 -16.94 -2.72 5.82
CA VAL A 89 -16.71 -1.80 4.69
C VAL A 89 -15.99 -2.55 3.56
N PRO A 90 -16.52 -2.48 2.33
CA PRO A 90 -15.85 -3.10 1.19
C PRO A 90 -14.60 -2.32 0.83
N SER A 91 -13.53 -3.04 0.54
CA SER A 91 -12.26 -2.45 0.11
C SER A 91 -11.58 -3.37 -0.89
N VAL A 92 -10.57 -2.84 -1.57
CA VAL A 92 -9.74 -3.61 -2.48
C VAL A 92 -8.30 -3.15 -2.32
N SER A 93 -7.38 -4.12 -2.21
CA SER A 93 -5.95 -3.82 -2.17
C SER A 93 -5.36 -3.98 -3.57
N LEU A 94 -4.54 -3.02 -3.97
CA LEU A 94 -3.91 -3.00 -5.29
C LEU A 94 -2.42 -2.74 -5.13
N ASN A 95 -1.62 -3.41 -5.95
CA ASN A 95 -0.19 -3.10 -6.02
C ASN A 95 0.08 -2.14 -7.20
N ALA A 96 1.33 -1.69 -7.31
CA ALA A 96 1.70 -0.73 -8.34
C ALA A 96 1.40 -1.21 -9.76
N PHE A 97 1.53 -2.51 -10.01
CA PHE A 97 1.25 -3.08 -11.33
C PHE A 97 -0.24 -3.06 -11.65
N GLN A 98 -1.09 -3.32 -10.64
CA GLN A 98 -2.54 -3.36 -10.81
C GLN A 98 -3.15 -1.98 -11.07
N VAL A 99 -2.49 -0.93 -10.59
CA VAL A 99 -2.94 0.44 -10.86
C VAL A 99 -2.18 1.09 -12.02
N ALA A 100 -1.33 0.31 -12.70
CA ALA A 100 -0.58 0.76 -13.86
C ALA A 100 0.21 2.06 -13.61
N MET A 101 0.92 2.11 -12.51
CA MET A 101 1.74 3.28 -12.16
C MET A 101 2.92 3.42 -13.14
N HIS A 102 3.07 4.62 -13.69
CA HIS A 102 4.15 4.91 -14.61
C HIS A 102 5.33 5.52 -13.86
N THR A 103 6.49 4.87 -13.96
CA THR A 103 7.72 5.33 -13.30
C THR A 103 8.83 5.52 -14.32
N SER A 104 9.95 6.13 -13.86
CA SER A 104 11.15 6.18 -14.67
C SER A 104 11.72 4.77 -14.85
N SER A 105 12.61 4.59 -15.83
CA SER A 105 13.26 3.30 -16.09
C SER A 105 14.33 2.96 -15.06
N SER A 106 14.65 3.84 -14.13
CA SER A 106 15.70 3.64 -13.14
C SER A 106 15.15 2.90 -11.92
N TYR A 107 15.49 1.62 -11.78
CA TYR A 107 15.06 0.79 -10.67
C TYR A 107 15.69 1.30 -9.37
N GLY A 108 14.93 1.28 -8.28
CA GLY A 108 15.36 1.76 -6.98
C GLY A 108 15.34 3.27 -6.83
N ASN A 109 15.39 4.00 -7.92
CA ASN A 109 15.28 5.45 -7.97
C ASN A 109 14.11 5.88 -8.87
N ALA A 110 13.17 4.99 -9.10
CA ALA A 110 12.03 5.25 -9.96
C ALA A 110 11.20 6.41 -9.42
N ARG A 111 10.71 7.24 -10.33
CA ARG A 111 9.81 8.34 -10.01
C ARG A 111 8.51 8.13 -10.75
N PHE A 112 7.42 8.52 -10.11
CA PHE A 112 6.13 8.53 -10.78
C PHE A 112 6.12 9.61 -11.86
N LYS A 113 5.83 9.22 -13.08
CA LYS A 113 5.54 10.17 -14.16
C LYS A 113 4.06 10.49 -14.17
N ARG A 114 3.25 9.48 -13.94
CA ARG A 114 1.81 9.62 -13.75
C ARG A 114 1.28 8.31 -13.15
N ILE A 115 0.09 8.39 -12.58
CA ILE A 115 -0.66 7.23 -12.13
C ILE A 115 -1.83 7.09 -13.11
N ASP A 116 -2.01 5.89 -13.67
CA ASP A 116 -3.22 5.59 -14.42
C ASP A 116 -4.33 5.40 -13.39
N SER A 117 -5.23 6.35 -13.33
CA SER A 117 -6.27 6.39 -12.31
C SER A 117 -7.53 5.59 -12.67
N ASP A 118 -7.60 5.00 -13.85
CA ASP A 118 -8.80 4.32 -14.32
C ASP A 118 -9.20 3.17 -13.40
N ARG A 119 -8.25 2.33 -13.00
CA ARG A 119 -8.53 1.23 -12.10
C ARG A 119 -8.99 1.73 -10.72
N ILE A 120 -8.31 2.74 -10.20
CA ILE A 120 -8.68 3.33 -8.90
C ILE A 120 -10.07 3.93 -8.97
N ARG A 121 -10.35 4.71 -10.01
CA ARG A 121 -11.66 5.34 -10.18
C ARG A 121 -12.76 4.29 -10.32
N HIS A 122 -12.51 3.23 -11.06
CA HIS A 122 -13.47 2.15 -11.22
C HIS A 122 -13.88 1.54 -9.86
N GLU A 123 -12.89 1.27 -9.00
CA GLU A 123 -13.16 0.69 -7.69
C GLU A 123 -13.85 1.69 -6.75
N LEU A 124 -13.48 2.97 -6.81
CA LEU A 124 -14.15 4.02 -6.02
C LEU A 124 -15.60 4.18 -6.44
N ASP A 125 -15.88 4.12 -7.75
CA ASP A 125 -17.23 4.22 -8.27
C ASP A 125 -18.09 3.03 -7.84
N ASN A 126 -17.47 1.88 -7.57
CA ASN A 126 -18.12 0.71 -7.02
C ASN A 126 -18.24 0.75 -5.49
N LYS A 127 -18.01 1.92 -4.88
CA LYS A 127 -18.17 2.17 -3.45
C LYS A 127 -17.24 1.32 -2.58
N LYS A 128 -15.99 1.16 -3.02
CA LYS A 128 -14.94 0.50 -2.25
C LYS A 128 -13.90 1.50 -1.80
N ILE A 129 -13.30 1.26 -0.64
CA ILE A 129 -12.06 1.93 -0.26
C ILE A 129 -10.94 1.27 -1.06
N VAL A 130 -10.05 2.08 -1.65
CA VAL A 130 -8.91 1.58 -2.42
C VAL A 130 -7.65 1.70 -1.58
N ILE A 131 -6.92 0.60 -1.45
CA ILE A 131 -5.69 0.53 -0.66
C ILE A 131 -4.55 0.18 -1.60
N VAL A 132 -3.54 1.05 -1.68
CA VAL A 132 -2.46 0.91 -2.66
C VAL A 132 -1.11 0.80 -1.96
N THR A 133 -0.21 -0.03 -2.51
CA THR A 133 1.16 -0.11 -2.01
C THR A 133 1.87 1.23 -2.18
N GLY A 134 2.57 1.68 -1.15
CA GLY A 134 3.35 2.92 -1.16
C GLY A 134 4.78 2.70 -1.62
N PHE A 135 5.49 3.80 -1.77
CA PHE A 135 6.89 3.80 -2.20
C PHE A 135 7.74 4.55 -1.21
#